data_652cdd27ded7f7b77536bf71d346282e
#
_entry.id   652cdd27ded7f7b77536bf71d346282e
#
_cell.length_a   1.000
_cell.length_b   1.000
_cell.length_c   1.000
_cell.angle_alpha   90.00
_cell.angle_beta   90.00
_cell.angle_gamma   90.00
#
_symmetry.space_group_name_H-M   'P 1'
#
loop_
_entity.id
_entity.type
_entity.pdbx_description
1 polymer ?
#
loop_
_entity_poly.entity_id
_entity_poly.type
_entity_poly.pdbx_seq_one_letter_code
_entity_poly.pdbx_strand_id
1 'polypeptide(L)'
;MRLRHLGQLLVGLACTLVCLSCGQVYRPVVIPITITPPNPSNFHEVFTINANVPFNPGTGMQVDVSGDTNVGVINIGLNPTHAAILPNNTRVFVASAGSVVGQSDIVTSFIPAIDSAVGSGLGVGGTISLPGQTSGITAISESGSLVTATLNAPLNNLGLGDVIVIAGAGIAGYNGTFTVVPISGTTIQYLDSVTGLAPSSGGTASVPAQPVFLASAQNDAMYVANYNSSSVAVINTSLNAVTNSALVGQHPVALAETPNGNKLYVANQGSNAVSSLNTVDMSQNTVTGFSGITPVWLVSRSDSQKVYVITQGDGQLVTIDTATDTVVGNVPVGAGANFIFYDPHLNRLYVTNPSTSMVHVFSTTGGANDTPIQLSAISMTAGPNPPCPSGCTPSSVTALGDGSRFYVASYQTAISCPDPVIGSSSACVIPRLTVFDANSFAVKTALTLLSSPPFASNPGTNQLQYAVPPVASCAPAALYAPGTTRFRVFTTASVDSSRVYVSMCDAGSIAIVTTTTSSISPAGNTPDTLVRDLAAPFSAGSSSTGGEPPPQSPVFLLSGQ
;
A
#
# COMPACT_ATOMS: atom_id res chain seq x y z
N MET A 1 28.03 -49.93 48.87
CA MET A 1 28.47 -49.50 47.54
C MET A 1 27.34 -49.33 46.53
N ARG A 2 26.23 -50.07 46.63
CA ARG A 2 25.08 -49.97 45.60
C ARG A 2 24.18 -48.73 45.73
N LEU A 3 24.07 -48.11 46.91
CA LEU A 3 23.22 -46.91 47.07
C LEU A 3 23.86 -45.62 46.52
N ARG A 4 25.19 -45.52 46.44
CA ARG A 4 25.86 -44.32 45.85
C ARG A 4 25.73 -44.25 44.33
N HIS A 5 25.71 -45.39 43.65
CA HIS A 5 25.55 -45.40 42.19
C HIS A 5 24.10 -45.12 41.77
N LEU A 6 23.11 -45.47 42.59
CA LEU A 6 21.71 -45.15 42.29
C LEU A 6 21.42 -43.65 42.40
N GLY A 7 22.05 -42.97 43.38
CA GLY A 7 21.95 -41.52 43.52
C GLY A 7 22.62 -40.75 42.37
N GLN A 8 23.75 -41.19 41.89
CA GLN A 8 24.44 -40.59 40.74
C GLN A 8 23.67 -40.80 39.41
N LEU A 9 23.01 -41.95 39.26
CA LEU A 9 22.17 -42.24 38.07
C LEU A 9 20.90 -41.39 38.09
N LEU A 10 20.27 -41.15 39.23
CA LEU A 10 19.10 -40.29 39.38
C LEU A 10 19.45 -38.82 39.19
N VAL A 11 20.58 -38.34 39.66
CA VAL A 11 21.05 -36.96 39.41
C VAL A 11 21.43 -36.77 37.95
N GLY A 12 22.07 -37.76 37.31
CA GLY A 12 22.36 -37.72 35.86
C GLY A 12 21.08 -37.70 35.00
N LEU A 13 20.08 -38.50 35.36
CA LEU A 13 18.80 -38.53 34.67
C LEU A 13 18.00 -37.22 34.87
N ALA A 14 18.05 -36.63 36.06
CA ALA A 14 17.44 -35.33 36.33
C ALA A 14 18.12 -34.19 35.56
N CYS A 15 19.47 -34.18 35.44
CA CYS A 15 20.19 -33.21 34.63
C CYS A 15 19.93 -33.36 33.15
N THR A 16 19.81 -34.59 32.61
CA THR A 16 19.47 -34.79 31.19
C THR A 16 18.04 -34.41 30.89
N LEU A 17 17.07 -34.61 31.80
CA LEU A 17 15.70 -34.13 31.64
C LEU A 17 15.58 -32.60 31.70
N VAL A 18 16.41 -31.93 32.51
CA VAL A 18 16.46 -30.46 32.56
C VAL A 18 17.13 -29.88 31.29
N CYS A 19 18.14 -30.57 30.73
CA CYS A 19 18.77 -30.12 29.49
C CYS A 19 17.91 -30.36 28.21
N LEU A 20 16.98 -31.32 28.24
CA LEU A 20 16.03 -31.54 27.14
C LEU A 20 14.88 -30.53 27.15
N SER A 21 14.67 -29.78 28.21
CA SER A 21 13.68 -28.69 28.26
C SER A 21 14.23 -27.31 27.90
N CYS A 22 15.55 -27.17 27.66
CA CYS A 22 16.19 -25.92 27.26
C CYS A 22 16.10 -25.60 25.75
N GLY A 23 15.26 -26.29 25.00
CA GLY A 23 15.07 -26.05 23.56
C GLY A 23 13.79 -25.34 23.20
N GLN A 24 12.93 -25.01 24.16
CA GLN A 24 11.82 -24.10 23.92
C GLN A 24 12.29 -22.70 24.26
N VAL A 25 12.64 -21.93 23.26
CA VAL A 25 12.64 -20.48 23.38
C VAL A 25 11.22 -20.12 23.85
N TYR A 26 11.04 -19.94 25.15
CA TYR A 26 9.88 -19.24 25.66
C TYR A 26 9.94 -17.86 25.00
N ARG A 27 9.27 -17.70 23.87
CA ARG A 27 8.73 -16.39 23.56
C ARG A 27 7.94 -16.05 24.82
N PRO A 28 8.26 -14.99 25.59
CA PRO A 28 7.32 -14.56 26.59
C PRO A 28 6.01 -14.43 25.80
N VAL A 29 5.02 -15.24 26.15
CA VAL A 29 3.66 -14.90 25.86
C VAL A 29 3.55 -13.59 26.64
N VAL A 30 3.79 -12.49 25.94
CA VAL A 30 3.24 -11.22 26.34
C VAL A 30 1.74 -11.56 26.29
N ILE A 31 1.21 -11.97 27.46
CA ILE A 31 -0.22 -11.86 27.68
C ILE A 31 -0.44 -10.43 27.22
N PRO A 32 -1.15 -10.19 26.11
CA PRO A 32 -1.41 -8.83 25.75
C PRO A 32 -1.95 -8.27 27.05
N ILE A 33 -1.17 -7.38 27.67
CA ILE A 33 -1.79 -6.47 28.60
C ILE A 33 -2.92 -6.00 27.74
N THR A 34 -4.14 -6.40 28.05
CA THR A 34 -5.33 -5.76 27.53
C THR A 34 -5.23 -4.33 28.06
N ILE A 35 -4.32 -3.57 27.47
CA ILE A 35 -4.57 -2.20 27.21
C ILE A 35 -5.82 -2.39 26.37
N THR A 36 -6.97 -2.16 26.99
CA THR A 36 -8.24 -2.03 26.29
C THR A 36 -7.85 -1.20 25.08
N PRO A 37 -7.85 -1.76 23.85
CA PRO A 37 -7.49 -0.95 22.70
C PRO A 37 -8.34 0.29 22.85
N PRO A 38 -7.79 1.50 22.74
CA PRO A 38 -8.57 2.71 22.88
C PRO A 38 -9.84 2.41 22.10
N ASN A 39 -10.96 2.40 22.78
CA ASN A 39 -12.22 1.90 22.23
C ASN A 39 -12.25 2.34 20.78
N PRO A 40 -12.31 1.46 19.76
CA PRO A 40 -12.22 1.88 18.36
C PRO A 40 -13.20 3.01 18.04
N SER A 41 -14.29 3.07 18.80
CA SER A 41 -15.25 4.19 18.79
C SER A 41 -14.68 5.53 19.25
N ASN A 42 -13.49 5.58 19.85
CA ASN A 42 -12.86 6.82 20.30
C ASN A 42 -11.70 7.27 19.39
N PHE A 43 -11.31 6.47 18.39
CA PHE A 43 -10.33 6.88 17.38
C PHE A 43 -11.08 7.44 16.17
N HIS A 44 -11.17 8.76 16.08
CA HIS A 44 -11.92 9.49 15.07
C HIS A 44 -11.01 10.14 14.02
N GLU A 45 -9.96 9.45 13.61
CA GLU A 45 -8.96 10.03 12.73
C GLU A 45 -8.83 9.26 11.41
N VAL A 46 -8.66 10.01 10.34
CA VAL A 46 -8.29 9.51 9.01
C VAL A 46 -7.04 10.24 8.55
N PHE A 47 -6.15 9.51 7.91
CA PHE A 47 -4.91 10.05 7.37
C PHE A 47 -4.93 10.01 5.86
N THR A 48 -4.45 11.08 5.24
CA THR A 48 -4.17 11.13 3.82
C THR A 48 -2.69 11.29 3.58
N ILE A 49 -2.20 10.58 2.59
CA ILE A 49 -0.83 10.66 2.11
C ILE A 49 -0.84 11.40 0.79
N ASN A 50 -0.12 12.51 0.74
CA ASN A 50 -0.13 13.42 -0.38
C ASN A 50 1.23 13.44 -1.07
N ALA A 51 1.26 13.19 -2.36
CA ALA A 51 2.45 13.32 -3.19
C ALA A 51 2.66 14.76 -3.65
N ASN A 52 3.90 15.21 -3.64
CA ASN A 52 4.30 16.53 -4.11
C ASN A 52 5.24 16.37 -5.30
N VAL A 53 4.66 16.26 -6.47
CA VAL A 53 5.35 15.85 -7.70
C VAL A 53 6.10 17.02 -8.34
N PRO A 54 7.25 16.78 -9.02
CA PRO A 54 7.91 15.48 -9.18
C PRO A 54 9.06 15.22 -8.21
N PHE A 55 9.58 16.20 -7.46
CA PHE A 55 10.84 16.07 -6.71
C PHE A 55 10.83 16.71 -5.31
N ASN A 56 9.66 16.99 -4.78
CA ASN A 56 9.53 17.57 -3.44
C ASN A 56 8.98 16.52 -2.45
N PRO A 57 9.36 16.62 -1.17
CA PRO A 57 8.74 15.79 -0.12
C PRO A 57 7.23 15.95 -0.10
N GLY A 58 6.53 14.83 0.06
CA GLY A 58 5.10 14.81 0.26
C GLY A 58 4.71 15.18 1.69
N THR A 59 3.42 15.09 1.98
CA THR A 59 2.89 15.30 3.34
C THR A 59 1.94 14.21 3.76
N GLY A 60 1.95 13.88 5.06
CA GLY A 60 0.85 13.21 5.74
C GLY A 60 -0.06 14.25 6.37
N MET A 61 -1.36 14.14 6.19
CA MET A 61 -2.35 15.03 6.80
C MET A 61 -3.33 14.21 7.62
N GLN A 62 -3.58 14.62 8.84
CA GLN A 62 -4.58 14.03 9.72
C GLN A 62 -5.87 14.81 9.66
N VAL A 63 -6.98 14.09 9.51
CA VAL A 63 -8.34 14.65 9.45
C VAL A 63 -9.14 14.11 10.63
N ASP A 64 -9.68 15.01 11.45
CA ASP A 64 -10.65 14.66 12.49
C ASP A 64 -12.01 14.37 11.85
N VAL A 65 -12.55 13.19 12.15
CA VAL A 65 -13.85 12.72 11.63
C VAL A 65 -15.02 13.51 12.22
N SER A 66 -14.91 13.96 13.48
CA SER A 66 -15.99 14.66 14.16
C SER A 66 -16.21 16.08 13.61
N GLY A 67 -15.13 16.77 13.23
CA GLY A 67 -15.17 18.13 12.69
C GLY A 67 -15.00 18.22 11.19
N ASP A 68 -14.68 17.11 10.54
CA ASP A 68 -14.33 17.07 9.11
C ASP A 68 -13.23 18.10 8.76
N THR A 69 -12.23 18.25 9.64
CA THR A 69 -11.19 19.28 9.55
C THR A 69 -9.78 18.70 9.58
N ASN A 70 -8.86 19.41 8.94
CA ASN A 70 -7.43 19.11 9.05
C ASN A 70 -6.92 19.47 10.45
N VAL A 71 -6.39 18.50 11.17
CA VAL A 71 -5.85 18.66 12.54
C VAL A 71 -4.36 18.91 12.51
N GLY A 72 -3.66 18.42 11.49
CA GLY A 72 -2.22 18.59 11.39
C GLY A 72 -1.63 18.01 10.12
N VAL A 73 -0.47 18.53 9.75
CA VAL A 73 0.31 18.13 8.57
C VAL A 73 1.74 17.84 8.98
N ILE A 74 2.31 16.77 8.45
CA ILE A 74 3.71 16.40 8.66
C ILE A 74 4.40 16.15 7.32
N ASN A 75 5.66 16.55 7.19
CA ASN A 75 6.46 16.23 6.03
C ASN A 75 6.86 14.76 6.04
N ILE A 76 6.73 14.11 4.89
CA ILE A 76 7.14 12.73 4.64
C ILE A 76 8.18 12.69 3.49
N GLY A 77 8.64 11.51 3.12
CA GLY A 77 9.63 11.39 2.04
C GLY A 77 9.10 11.70 0.65
N LEU A 78 9.98 11.59 -0.33
CA LEU A 78 9.66 11.73 -1.76
C LEU A 78 8.89 10.51 -2.26
N ASN A 79 7.98 10.73 -3.21
CA ASN A 79 7.18 9.67 -3.82
C ASN A 79 6.55 8.73 -2.79
N PRO A 80 5.70 9.24 -1.89
CA PRO A 80 5.00 8.40 -0.95
C PRO A 80 4.06 7.44 -1.70
N THR A 81 4.05 6.17 -1.30
CA THR A 81 3.39 5.09 -2.04
C THR A 81 2.28 4.42 -1.27
N HIS A 82 2.49 4.23 0.03
CA HIS A 82 1.58 3.50 0.90
C HIS A 82 1.79 3.92 2.35
N ALA A 83 0.75 3.75 3.16
CA ALA A 83 0.84 3.97 4.60
C ALA A 83 0.11 2.85 5.35
N ALA A 84 0.54 2.61 6.58
CA ALA A 84 -0.13 1.71 7.51
C ALA A 84 -0.11 2.30 8.91
N ILE A 85 -1.15 2.00 9.70
CA ILE A 85 -1.24 2.34 11.11
C ILE A 85 -1.11 1.05 11.95
N LEU A 86 -0.50 1.16 13.11
CA LEU A 86 -0.44 0.03 14.04
C LEU A 86 -1.85 -0.33 14.55
N PRO A 87 -2.14 -1.60 14.85
CA PRO A 87 -3.45 -2.02 15.36
C PRO A 87 -3.92 -1.28 16.61
N ASN A 88 -3.00 -0.76 17.42
CA ASN A 88 -3.32 0.06 18.60
C ASN A 88 -3.48 1.56 18.29
N ASN A 89 -3.46 1.96 17.04
CA ASN A 89 -3.60 3.33 16.56
C ASN A 89 -2.56 4.34 17.11
N THR A 90 -1.42 3.85 17.64
CA THR A 90 -0.43 4.73 18.29
C THR A 90 0.58 5.33 17.32
N ARG A 91 0.74 4.76 16.13
CA ARG A 91 1.74 5.23 15.16
C ARG A 91 1.35 4.91 13.72
N VAL A 92 1.56 5.87 12.86
CA VAL A 92 1.43 5.74 11.40
C VAL A 92 2.82 5.64 10.78
N PHE A 93 2.96 4.78 9.76
CA PHE A 93 4.16 4.63 8.95
C PHE A 93 3.83 4.90 7.49
N VAL A 94 4.70 5.63 6.80
CA VAL A 94 4.54 5.97 5.38
C VAL A 94 5.78 5.54 4.62
N ALA A 95 5.59 4.69 3.61
CA ALA A 95 6.64 4.30 2.68
C ALA A 95 6.81 5.38 1.61
N SER A 96 8.06 5.79 1.39
CA SER A 96 8.43 6.78 0.38
C SER A 96 9.56 6.21 -0.46
N ALA A 97 9.28 5.94 -1.74
CA ALA A 97 10.18 5.24 -2.66
C ALA A 97 11.41 6.07 -3.08
N GLY A 98 11.52 7.30 -2.60
CA GLY A 98 12.64 8.18 -2.91
C GLY A 98 12.64 8.66 -4.36
N SER A 99 13.72 9.30 -4.76
CA SER A 99 14.06 9.52 -6.17
C SER A 99 15.29 8.68 -6.50
N VAL A 100 15.36 8.23 -7.75
CA VAL A 100 16.47 7.39 -8.26
C VAL A 100 17.85 8.05 -8.13
N VAL A 101 17.90 9.35 -7.86
CA VAL A 101 19.14 10.13 -7.81
C VAL A 101 19.37 10.66 -6.40
N GLY A 102 20.13 9.91 -5.60
CA GLY A 102 20.84 10.47 -4.44
C GLY A 102 20.03 10.71 -3.17
N GLN A 103 18.78 10.27 -3.08
CA GLN A 103 17.99 10.34 -1.84
C GLN A 103 17.72 8.94 -1.29
N SER A 104 17.84 8.82 0.02
CA SER A 104 17.61 7.56 0.72
C SER A 104 16.14 7.18 0.65
N ASP A 105 15.88 5.92 0.33
CA ASP A 105 14.58 5.29 0.50
C ASP A 105 14.23 5.25 1.98
N ILE A 106 13.07 5.75 2.34
CA ILE A 106 12.72 5.96 3.74
C ILE A 106 11.30 5.52 4.07
N VAL A 107 11.13 5.15 5.33
CA VAL A 107 9.83 5.12 5.99
C VAL A 107 9.78 6.26 6.99
N THR A 108 8.77 7.12 6.88
CA THR A 108 8.51 8.14 7.88
C THR A 108 7.49 7.63 8.87
N SER A 109 7.77 7.71 10.16
CA SER A 109 6.80 7.39 11.22
C SER A 109 6.35 8.66 11.92
N PHE A 110 5.10 8.69 12.35
CA PHE A 110 4.55 9.78 13.16
C PHE A 110 3.48 9.27 14.14
N ILE A 111 3.25 10.06 15.18
CA ILE A 111 2.27 9.77 16.23
C ILE A 111 1.02 10.58 15.93
N PRO A 112 -0.15 9.92 15.77
CA PRO A 112 -1.41 10.62 15.64
C PRO A 112 -1.65 11.60 16.79
N ALA A 113 -2.22 12.78 16.49
CA ALA A 113 -2.77 13.63 17.54
C ALA A 113 -4.02 12.95 18.08
N ILE A 114 -3.97 12.47 19.30
CA ILE A 114 -5.13 11.88 19.99
C ILE A 114 -5.84 13.01 20.71
N ASP A 115 -7.11 13.20 20.35
CA ASP A 115 -8.05 14.14 20.94
C ASP A 115 -7.58 15.61 20.94
N SER A 116 -8.38 16.45 20.36
CA SER A 116 -8.16 17.87 20.09
C SER A 116 -8.19 18.77 21.34
N ALA A 117 -7.81 18.27 22.49
CA ALA A 117 -7.53 19.11 23.64
C ALA A 117 -6.26 19.94 23.39
N VAL A 118 -6.45 21.03 22.61
CA VAL A 118 -5.59 22.21 22.58
C VAL A 118 -4.08 21.94 22.48
N GLY A 119 -3.55 21.85 21.26
CA GLY A 119 -2.14 22.15 20.99
C GLY A 119 -1.16 20.99 20.82
N SER A 120 -1.60 19.73 20.81
CA SER A 120 -0.74 18.61 20.42
C SER A 120 -0.84 18.38 18.91
N GLY A 121 0.00 19.05 18.13
CA GLY A 121 0.19 18.71 16.73
C GLY A 121 0.68 17.26 16.56
N LEU A 122 0.65 16.75 15.33
CA LEU A 122 1.22 15.45 14.97
C LEU A 122 2.64 15.31 15.56
N GLY A 123 2.85 14.28 16.38
CA GLY A 123 4.18 13.99 16.92
C GLY A 123 5.08 13.38 15.85
N VAL A 124 6.28 13.93 15.68
CA VAL A 124 7.28 13.34 14.78
C VAL A 124 7.81 12.05 15.40
N GLY A 125 7.60 10.90 14.76
CA GLY A 125 8.17 9.62 15.17
C GLY A 125 9.60 9.43 14.66
N GLY A 126 9.91 9.95 13.48
CA GLY A 126 11.24 9.90 12.86
C GLY A 126 11.24 9.33 11.45
N THR A 127 12.42 9.40 10.85
CA THR A 127 12.71 8.87 9.51
C THR A 127 13.57 7.63 9.64
N ILE A 128 13.19 6.54 8.99
CA ILE A 128 13.87 5.25 9.00
C ILE A 128 14.41 5.00 7.60
N SER A 129 15.74 4.93 7.46
CA SER A 129 16.40 4.55 6.21
C SER A 129 16.31 3.04 6.01
N LEU A 130 16.01 2.62 4.79
CA LEU A 130 15.89 1.21 4.45
C LEU A 130 17.17 0.71 3.77
N PRO A 131 17.67 -0.45 4.17
CA PRO A 131 18.82 -1.05 3.52
C PRO A 131 18.43 -1.59 2.14
N GLY A 132 19.20 -1.22 1.12
CA GLY A 132 19.23 -1.92 -0.16
C GLY A 132 20.23 -3.08 -0.14
N GLN A 133 20.51 -3.64 -1.32
CA GLN A 133 21.62 -4.56 -1.49
C GLN A 133 22.88 -3.81 -1.94
N THR A 134 24.07 -4.23 -1.50
CA THR A 134 25.34 -3.58 -1.90
C THR A 134 26.42 -4.65 -2.07
N SER A 135 27.23 -4.52 -3.12
CA SER A 135 28.39 -5.37 -3.40
C SER A 135 29.56 -4.54 -3.90
N GLY A 136 30.77 -4.92 -3.52
CA GLY A 136 32.01 -4.33 -4.06
C GLY A 136 32.24 -4.73 -5.51
N ILE A 137 32.86 -3.85 -6.30
CA ILE A 137 33.20 -4.09 -7.69
C ILE A 137 34.66 -4.55 -7.78
N THR A 138 34.90 -5.75 -8.30
CA THR A 138 36.24 -6.32 -8.54
C THR A 138 36.81 -5.90 -9.87
N ALA A 139 35.96 -5.80 -10.90
CA ALA A 139 36.33 -5.35 -12.22
C ALA A 139 35.14 -4.69 -12.92
N ILE A 140 35.41 -3.67 -13.72
CA ILE A 140 34.42 -2.99 -14.54
C ILE A 140 35.07 -2.61 -15.89
N SER A 141 34.36 -2.87 -16.97
CA SER A 141 34.80 -2.55 -18.31
C SER A 141 33.62 -2.30 -19.24
N GLU A 142 33.86 -1.63 -20.34
CA GLU A 142 32.86 -1.38 -21.36
C GLU A 142 33.20 -1.98 -22.70
N SER A 143 32.17 -2.19 -23.52
CA SER A 143 32.25 -2.50 -24.93
C SER A 143 31.20 -1.69 -25.68
N GLY A 144 31.61 -0.58 -26.28
CA GLY A 144 30.68 0.46 -26.74
C GLY A 144 29.95 1.12 -25.57
N SER A 145 28.62 1.15 -25.59
CA SER A 145 27.81 1.66 -24.48
C SER A 145 27.46 0.60 -23.41
N LEU A 146 27.81 -0.66 -23.64
CA LEU A 146 27.51 -1.74 -22.70
C LEU A 146 28.62 -1.88 -21.68
N VAL A 147 28.32 -1.61 -20.44
CA VAL A 147 29.24 -1.80 -19.30
C VAL A 147 28.97 -3.16 -18.66
N THR A 148 30.04 -3.86 -18.32
CA THR A 148 30.01 -5.11 -17.55
C THR A 148 30.79 -4.93 -16.26
N ALA A 149 30.12 -5.13 -15.12
CA ALA A 149 30.75 -5.09 -13.81
C ALA A 149 30.72 -6.49 -13.16
N THR A 150 31.89 -6.90 -12.61
CA THR A 150 32.05 -8.11 -11.81
C THR A 150 32.10 -7.71 -10.34
N LEU A 151 31.30 -8.38 -9.52
CA LEU A 151 31.05 -8.07 -8.11
C LEU A 151 31.74 -9.09 -7.17
N ASN A 152 32.03 -8.68 -5.95
CA ASN A 152 32.53 -9.56 -4.87
C ASN A 152 31.50 -10.61 -4.45
N ALA A 153 30.23 -10.24 -4.43
CA ALA A 153 29.11 -11.10 -4.09
C ALA A 153 27.92 -10.80 -5.01
N PRO A 154 27.04 -11.76 -5.29
CA PRO A 154 25.88 -11.52 -6.13
C PRO A 154 24.93 -10.51 -5.48
N LEU A 155 24.31 -9.66 -6.31
CA LEU A 155 23.10 -8.94 -5.98
C LEU A 155 21.95 -9.86 -6.36
N ASN A 156 21.16 -10.26 -5.36
CA ASN A 156 20.19 -11.34 -5.53
C ASN A 156 18.85 -10.83 -6.04
N ASN A 157 18.15 -11.68 -6.80
CA ASN A 157 16.80 -11.44 -7.31
C ASN A 157 16.63 -10.13 -8.10
N LEU A 158 17.70 -9.70 -8.79
CA LEU A 158 17.59 -8.58 -9.72
C LEU A 158 16.74 -8.97 -10.93
N GLY A 159 15.78 -8.11 -11.27
CA GLY A 159 15.01 -8.17 -12.49
C GLY A 159 15.60 -7.31 -13.61
N LEU A 160 15.18 -7.59 -14.85
CA LEU A 160 15.44 -6.70 -15.96
C LEU A 160 14.74 -5.35 -15.71
N GLY A 161 15.50 -4.28 -15.76
CA GLY A 161 14.96 -2.93 -15.52
C GLY A 161 15.14 -2.42 -14.10
N ASP A 162 15.69 -3.22 -13.18
CA ASP A 162 16.01 -2.76 -11.84
C ASP A 162 17.07 -1.65 -11.87
N VAL A 163 16.96 -0.76 -10.91
CA VAL A 163 17.86 0.38 -10.78
C VAL A 163 19.07 -0.01 -9.93
N ILE A 164 20.26 0.31 -10.42
CA ILE A 164 21.52 0.22 -9.67
C ILE A 164 22.21 1.57 -9.60
N VAL A 165 22.98 1.76 -8.53
CA VAL A 165 23.85 2.91 -8.33
C VAL A 165 25.28 2.40 -8.28
N ILE A 166 26.14 2.86 -9.20
CA ILE A 166 27.58 2.62 -9.20
C ILE A 166 28.26 3.82 -8.58
N ALA A 167 29.08 3.59 -7.56
CA ALA A 167 29.76 4.68 -6.84
C ALA A 167 31.20 4.29 -6.48
N GLY A 168 32.11 5.26 -6.55
CA GLY A 168 33.51 5.07 -6.17
C GLY A 168 34.32 4.17 -7.08
N ALA A 169 33.88 3.90 -8.31
CA ALA A 169 34.69 3.24 -9.31
C ALA A 169 35.97 4.05 -9.59
N GLY A 170 37.11 3.36 -9.84
CA GLY A 170 38.38 4.02 -10.05
C GLY A 170 38.41 4.99 -11.24
N ILE A 171 37.52 4.79 -12.22
CA ILE A 171 37.24 5.75 -13.30
C ILE A 171 35.85 6.34 -13.08
N ALA A 172 35.80 7.65 -12.86
CA ALA A 172 34.58 8.36 -12.50
C ALA A 172 33.45 8.25 -13.55
N GLY A 173 33.78 8.02 -14.81
CA GLY A 173 32.81 7.86 -15.88
C GLY A 173 31.88 6.65 -15.71
N TYR A 174 32.25 5.64 -14.94
CA TYR A 174 31.39 4.51 -14.61
C TYR A 174 30.39 4.80 -13.49
N ASN A 175 30.57 5.87 -12.73
CA ASN A 175 29.71 6.20 -11.60
C ASN A 175 28.39 6.84 -12.09
N GLY A 176 27.30 6.39 -11.53
CA GLY A 176 25.98 6.89 -11.90
C GLY A 176 24.85 5.99 -11.43
N THR A 177 23.66 6.32 -11.89
CA THR A 177 22.45 5.51 -11.69
C THR A 177 22.02 4.94 -13.02
N PHE A 178 21.87 3.63 -13.08
CA PHE A 178 21.64 2.89 -14.32
C PHE A 178 20.52 1.88 -14.14
N THR A 179 19.97 1.44 -15.27
CA THR A 179 19.05 0.31 -15.33
C THR A 179 19.83 -0.94 -15.63
N VAL A 180 19.67 -1.95 -14.78
CA VAL A 180 20.45 -3.19 -14.88
C VAL A 180 19.89 -4.15 -15.92
N VAL A 181 20.80 -4.84 -16.61
CA VAL A 181 20.56 -6.08 -17.33
C VAL A 181 21.27 -7.19 -16.54
N PRO A 182 20.55 -7.98 -15.71
CA PRO A 182 21.19 -9.04 -14.93
C PRO A 182 21.66 -10.14 -15.86
N ILE A 183 22.93 -10.59 -15.71
CA ILE A 183 23.43 -11.74 -16.47
C ILE A 183 23.33 -13.00 -15.62
N SER A 184 24.16 -13.14 -14.62
CA SER A 184 24.05 -14.20 -13.61
C SER A 184 25.13 -14.07 -12.54
N GLY A 185 24.86 -14.60 -11.36
CA GLY A 185 25.82 -14.68 -10.27
C GLY A 185 26.38 -13.31 -9.88
N THR A 186 27.70 -13.14 -10.01
CA THR A 186 28.41 -11.90 -9.65
C THR A 186 28.59 -10.93 -10.81
N THR A 187 27.93 -11.12 -11.94
CA THR A 187 28.07 -10.23 -13.10
C THR A 187 26.77 -9.48 -13.38
N ILE A 188 26.89 -8.18 -13.55
CA ILE A 188 25.80 -7.29 -13.97
C ILE A 188 26.22 -6.50 -15.20
N GLN A 189 25.24 -6.13 -16.02
CA GLN A 189 25.42 -5.22 -17.14
C GLN A 189 24.47 -4.03 -17.07
N TYR A 190 24.90 -2.92 -17.65
CA TYR A 190 24.07 -1.74 -17.84
C TYR A 190 24.52 -0.93 -19.06
N LEU A 191 23.67 -0.05 -19.54
CA LEU A 191 24.02 0.87 -20.62
C LEU A 191 24.47 2.21 -20.03
N ASP A 192 25.63 2.68 -20.51
CA ASP A 192 26.16 4.00 -20.20
C ASP A 192 26.21 4.86 -21.47
N SER A 193 25.89 6.13 -21.33
CA SER A 193 26.03 7.12 -22.41
C SER A 193 27.47 7.58 -22.61
N VAL A 194 28.32 7.45 -21.60
CA VAL A 194 29.75 7.73 -21.65
C VAL A 194 30.45 6.51 -22.25
N THR A 195 31.26 6.72 -23.25
CA THR A 195 31.99 5.63 -23.95
C THR A 195 33.47 5.96 -24.04
N GLY A 196 34.29 4.94 -24.27
CA GLY A 196 35.75 5.08 -24.36
C GLY A 196 36.45 5.02 -23.00
N LEU A 197 35.78 4.47 -21.99
CA LEU A 197 36.36 4.31 -20.66
C LEU A 197 37.30 3.11 -20.60
N ALA A 198 38.48 3.30 -20.02
CA ALA A 198 39.41 2.17 -19.80
C ALA A 198 38.86 1.21 -18.72
N PRO A 199 39.24 -0.09 -18.76
CA PRO A 199 38.91 -1.02 -17.67
C PRO A 199 39.36 -0.48 -16.30
N SER A 200 38.52 -0.71 -15.28
CA SER A 200 38.74 -0.21 -13.93
C SER A 200 38.34 -1.23 -12.89
N SER A 201 38.46 -0.88 -11.63
CA SER A 201 38.04 -1.68 -10.48
C SER A 201 37.73 -0.76 -9.28
N GLY A 202 37.26 -1.36 -8.20
CA GLY A 202 36.90 -0.65 -6.98
C GLY A 202 35.51 0.00 -7.04
N GLY A 203 35.11 0.58 -5.93
CA GLY A 203 33.76 1.10 -5.75
C GLY A 203 32.74 0.06 -5.39
N THR A 204 31.48 0.42 -5.47
CA THR A 204 30.32 -0.39 -5.08
C THR A 204 29.23 -0.31 -6.12
N ALA A 205 28.50 -1.41 -6.28
CA ALA A 205 27.21 -1.48 -6.95
C ALA A 205 26.14 -1.64 -5.86
N SER A 206 25.17 -0.75 -5.82
CA SER A 206 24.10 -0.75 -4.83
C SER A 206 22.74 -0.78 -5.51
N VAL A 207 21.81 -1.58 -4.96
CA VAL A 207 20.41 -1.65 -5.37
C VAL A 207 19.60 -0.91 -4.31
N PRO A 208 19.01 0.24 -4.60
CA PRO A 208 18.15 0.98 -3.68
C PRO A 208 16.97 0.11 -3.21
N ALA A 209 16.44 0.36 -2.02
CA ALA A 209 15.33 -0.40 -1.47
C ALA A 209 14.03 -0.15 -2.27
N GLN A 210 13.65 1.09 -2.45
CA GLN A 210 12.37 1.55 -3.03
C GLN A 210 11.16 0.95 -2.32
N PRO A 211 10.84 1.42 -1.09
CA PRO A 211 9.71 0.90 -0.33
C PRO A 211 8.39 1.29 -0.99
N VAL A 212 7.49 0.32 -1.15
CA VAL A 212 6.24 0.49 -1.89
C VAL A 212 5.00 0.08 -1.13
N PHE A 213 5.14 -0.70 -0.06
CA PHE A 213 4.01 -1.20 0.71
C PHE A 213 4.40 -1.47 2.17
N LEU A 214 3.44 -1.28 3.06
CA LEU A 214 3.57 -1.49 4.49
C LEU A 214 2.44 -2.39 4.99
N ALA A 215 2.73 -3.29 5.91
CA ALA A 215 1.72 -4.09 6.61
C ALA A 215 2.13 -4.36 8.05
N SER A 216 1.15 -4.42 8.93
CA SER A 216 1.29 -4.84 10.32
C SER A 216 -0.05 -5.37 10.82
N ALA A 217 -0.05 -6.52 11.47
CA ALA A 217 -1.20 -7.05 12.21
C ALA A 217 -0.90 -7.12 13.72
N GLN A 218 0.34 -6.78 14.12
CA GLN A 218 0.80 -6.74 15.49
C GLN A 218 1.43 -5.36 15.78
N ASN A 219 1.56 -5.00 17.07
CA ASN A 219 2.05 -3.67 17.44
C ASN A 219 3.58 -3.56 17.52
N ASP A 220 4.31 -4.66 17.43
CA ASP A 220 5.76 -4.73 17.67
C ASP A 220 6.60 -4.61 16.38
N ALA A 221 6.00 -4.88 15.22
CA ALA A 221 6.68 -4.84 13.94
C ALA A 221 5.86 -4.15 12.84
N MET A 222 6.56 -3.45 11.95
CA MET A 222 6.04 -2.97 10.67
C MET A 222 6.88 -3.58 9.56
N TYR A 223 6.24 -4.27 8.63
CA TYR A 223 6.89 -4.89 7.49
C TYR A 223 6.83 -3.97 6.27
N VAL A 224 7.93 -3.91 5.53
CA VAL A 224 8.10 -3.02 4.38
C VAL A 224 8.50 -3.82 3.15
N ALA A 225 7.69 -3.79 2.10
CA ALA A 225 8.07 -4.34 0.81
C ALA A 225 8.99 -3.36 0.08
N ASN A 226 10.19 -3.80 -0.25
CA ASN A 226 11.20 -3.06 -0.98
C ASN A 226 11.26 -3.57 -2.41
N TYR A 227 10.66 -2.82 -3.33
CA TYR A 227 10.43 -3.23 -4.72
C TYR A 227 11.72 -3.57 -5.46
N ASN A 228 12.65 -2.62 -5.52
CA ASN A 228 13.85 -2.73 -6.35
C ASN A 228 14.89 -3.70 -5.73
N SER A 229 15.00 -3.72 -4.39
CA SER A 229 15.94 -4.65 -3.72
C SER A 229 15.38 -6.05 -3.50
N SER A 230 14.15 -6.34 -3.96
CA SER A 230 13.52 -7.67 -3.83
C SER A 230 13.59 -8.23 -2.41
N SER A 231 13.26 -7.38 -1.44
CA SER A 231 13.37 -7.71 -0.01
C SER A 231 12.16 -7.21 0.79
N VAL A 232 12.02 -7.77 1.99
CA VAL A 232 11.13 -7.25 3.03
C VAL A 232 11.98 -6.83 4.21
N ALA A 233 11.86 -5.58 4.65
CA ALA A 233 12.47 -5.09 5.86
C ALA A 233 11.49 -5.16 7.03
N VAL A 234 12.02 -5.40 8.25
CA VAL A 234 11.26 -5.41 9.50
C VAL A 234 11.69 -4.21 10.33
N ILE A 235 10.76 -3.32 10.59
CA ILE A 235 10.93 -2.19 11.48
C ILE A 235 10.38 -2.58 12.85
N ASN A 236 11.24 -2.57 13.89
CA ASN A 236 10.79 -2.63 15.27
C ASN A 236 10.14 -1.30 15.64
N THR A 237 8.87 -1.33 16.01
CA THR A 237 8.07 -0.12 16.23
C THR A 237 8.45 0.64 17.50
N SER A 238 9.00 -0.06 18.51
CA SER A 238 9.49 0.56 19.75
C SER A 238 10.82 1.26 19.54
N LEU A 239 11.72 0.66 18.74
CA LEU A 239 13.05 1.22 18.44
C LEU A 239 12.98 2.24 17.28
N ASN A 240 11.91 2.20 16.49
CA ASN A 240 11.76 2.97 15.25
C ASN A 240 12.95 2.76 14.30
N ALA A 241 13.38 1.53 14.14
CA ALA A 241 14.56 1.15 13.38
C ALA A 241 14.37 -0.22 12.70
N VAL A 242 15.05 -0.41 11.56
CA VAL A 242 15.12 -1.71 10.89
C VAL A 242 15.94 -2.67 11.76
N THR A 243 15.36 -3.81 12.08
CA THR A 243 16.00 -4.86 12.90
C THR A 243 16.30 -6.14 12.13
N ASN A 244 15.60 -6.38 11.02
CA ASN A 244 15.80 -7.54 10.17
C ASN A 244 15.40 -7.24 8.73
N SER A 245 15.86 -8.06 7.78
CA SER A 245 15.37 -8.07 6.43
C SER A 245 15.52 -9.46 5.81
N ALA A 246 14.63 -9.81 4.88
CA ALA A 246 14.68 -11.06 4.14
C ALA A 246 14.58 -10.78 2.64
N LEU A 247 15.34 -11.51 1.84
CA LEU A 247 15.15 -11.55 0.39
C LEU A 247 13.86 -12.32 0.08
N VAL A 248 13.13 -11.85 -0.92
CA VAL A 248 11.89 -12.48 -1.42
C VAL A 248 11.95 -12.62 -2.96
N GLY A 249 10.85 -12.87 -3.62
CA GLY A 249 10.79 -12.83 -5.08
C GLY A 249 10.97 -11.40 -5.63
N GLN A 250 11.11 -11.28 -6.96
CA GLN A 250 11.33 -10.01 -7.63
C GLN A 250 10.11 -9.09 -7.52
N HIS A 251 10.36 -7.80 -7.30
CA HIS A 251 9.36 -6.73 -7.26
C HIS A 251 8.20 -7.03 -6.30
N PRO A 252 8.46 -7.12 -4.98
CA PRO A 252 7.38 -7.24 -4.00
C PRO A 252 6.55 -5.96 -3.99
N VAL A 253 5.22 -6.10 -4.13
CA VAL A 253 4.30 -4.94 -4.29
C VAL A 253 3.19 -4.89 -3.26
N ALA A 254 2.97 -5.96 -2.51
CA ALA A 254 1.98 -6.00 -1.44
C ALA A 254 2.36 -7.03 -0.36
N LEU A 255 1.91 -6.76 0.86
CA LEU A 255 2.16 -7.58 2.05
C LEU A 255 0.84 -7.80 2.79
N ALA A 256 0.68 -8.98 3.42
CA ALA A 256 -0.31 -9.20 4.46
C ALA A 256 0.27 -10.08 5.56
N GLU A 257 0.32 -9.54 6.76
CA GLU A 257 0.58 -10.32 7.96
C GLU A 257 -0.70 -11.03 8.39
N THR A 258 -0.59 -12.28 8.83
CA THR A 258 -1.73 -12.99 9.41
C THR A 258 -2.08 -12.38 10.77
N PRO A 259 -3.39 -12.21 11.11
CA PRO A 259 -3.80 -11.60 12.38
C PRO A 259 -3.21 -12.22 13.65
N ASN A 260 -2.83 -13.51 13.61
CA ASN A 260 -2.10 -14.16 14.71
C ASN A 260 -0.61 -13.82 14.77
N GLY A 261 -0.09 -13.01 13.85
CA GLY A 261 1.30 -12.57 13.82
C GLY A 261 2.34 -13.64 13.47
N ASN A 262 1.94 -14.79 12.93
CA ASN A 262 2.88 -15.91 12.72
C ASN A 262 3.51 -15.92 11.34
N LYS A 263 2.80 -15.39 10.33
CA LYS A 263 3.25 -15.41 8.94
C LYS A 263 3.00 -14.08 8.25
N LEU A 264 3.90 -13.75 7.34
CA LEU A 264 3.78 -12.62 6.42
C LEU A 264 3.80 -13.15 4.99
N TYR A 265 2.77 -12.83 4.21
CA TYR A 265 2.71 -13.16 2.80
C TYR A 265 3.08 -11.96 1.94
N VAL A 266 3.82 -12.23 0.86
CA VAL A 266 4.40 -11.22 -0.02
C VAL A 266 4.01 -11.52 -1.47
N ALA A 267 3.35 -10.57 -2.12
CA ALA A 267 3.08 -10.64 -3.55
C ALA A 267 4.28 -10.13 -4.34
N ASN A 268 4.98 -11.02 -5.03
CA ASN A 268 6.16 -10.71 -5.84
C ASN A 268 5.74 -10.59 -7.31
N GLN A 269 5.45 -9.36 -7.74
CA GLN A 269 4.91 -9.06 -9.07
C GLN A 269 5.85 -9.53 -10.20
N GLY A 270 7.16 -9.28 -10.05
CA GLY A 270 8.15 -9.55 -11.10
C GLY A 270 8.46 -11.03 -11.28
N SER A 271 8.39 -11.83 -10.22
CA SER A 271 8.65 -13.28 -10.28
C SER A 271 7.38 -14.13 -10.41
N ASN A 272 6.19 -13.53 -10.51
CA ASN A 272 4.92 -14.26 -10.56
C ASN A 272 4.76 -15.26 -9.40
N ALA A 273 5.11 -14.87 -8.19
CA ALA A 273 5.18 -15.75 -7.05
C ALA A 273 4.62 -15.08 -5.78
N VAL A 274 4.27 -15.89 -4.80
CA VAL A 274 3.97 -15.45 -3.44
C VAL A 274 4.96 -16.12 -2.50
N SER A 275 5.63 -15.30 -1.67
CA SER A 275 6.48 -15.79 -0.57
C SER A 275 5.68 -15.82 0.72
N SER A 276 5.93 -16.81 1.57
CA SER A 276 5.49 -16.87 2.95
C SER A 276 6.71 -16.75 3.85
N LEU A 277 6.72 -15.80 4.77
CA LEU A 277 7.80 -15.56 5.73
C LEU A 277 7.30 -15.89 7.13
N ASN A 278 8.11 -16.60 7.91
CA ASN A 278 7.91 -16.72 9.34
C ASN A 278 8.29 -15.38 10.00
N THR A 279 7.40 -14.79 10.76
CA THR A 279 7.62 -13.46 11.35
C THR A 279 8.67 -13.42 12.46
N VAL A 280 8.99 -14.57 13.05
CA VAL A 280 9.96 -14.67 14.16
C VAL A 280 11.41 -14.55 13.66
N ASP A 281 11.74 -15.29 12.60
CA ASP A 281 13.11 -15.42 12.10
C ASP A 281 13.28 -14.96 10.65
N MET A 282 12.18 -14.55 10.00
CA MET A 282 12.10 -14.16 8.59
C MET A 282 12.52 -15.29 7.63
N SER A 283 12.48 -16.54 8.07
CA SER A 283 12.71 -17.67 7.18
C SER A 283 11.61 -17.77 6.14
N GLN A 284 12.00 -18.02 4.89
CA GLN A 284 11.09 -18.05 3.76
C GLN A 284 10.63 -19.47 3.46
N ASN A 285 9.32 -19.64 3.31
CA ASN A 285 8.69 -20.79 2.69
C ASN A 285 8.14 -20.42 1.31
N THR A 286 8.19 -21.37 0.39
CA THR A 286 7.56 -21.20 -0.92
C THR A 286 6.11 -21.60 -0.85
N VAL A 287 5.21 -20.75 -1.35
CA VAL A 287 3.81 -21.10 -1.54
C VAL A 287 3.70 -22.06 -2.70
N THR A 288 3.31 -23.29 -2.42
CA THR A 288 3.20 -24.36 -3.42
C THR A 288 1.87 -24.32 -4.18
N GLY A 289 1.94 -24.66 -5.47
CA GLY A 289 0.77 -24.64 -6.36
C GLY A 289 0.37 -23.25 -6.85
N PHE A 290 1.12 -22.20 -6.53
CA PHE A 290 0.88 -20.88 -7.06
C PHE A 290 1.33 -20.81 -8.53
N SER A 291 0.40 -20.46 -9.42
CA SER A 291 0.64 -20.31 -10.87
C SER A 291 0.07 -18.99 -11.42
N GLY A 292 -0.31 -18.08 -10.52
CA GLY A 292 -0.88 -16.79 -10.89
C GLY A 292 0.16 -15.87 -11.54
N ILE A 293 -0.30 -15.04 -12.48
CA ILE A 293 0.55 -14.11 -13.24
C ILE A 293 0.34 -12.69 -12.68
N THR A 294 1.43 -12.05 -12.31
CA THR A 294 1.46 -10.68 -11.81
C THR A 294 0.59 -10.50 -10.56
N PRO A 295 0.93 -11.12 -9.41
CA PRO A 295 0.23 -10.87 -8.16
C PRO A 295 0.43 -9.40 -7.74
N VAL A 296 -0.67 -8.69 -7.42
CA VAL A 296 -0.62 -7.24 -7.18
C VAL A 296 -1.15 -6.82 -5.83
N TRP A 297 -2.05 -7.60 -5.22
CA TRP A 297 -2.60 -7.30 -3.92
C TRP A 297 -2.95 -8.58 -3.18
N LEU A 298 -2.91 -8.54 -1.85
CA LEU A 298 -3.31 -9.66 -1.02
C LEU A 298 -3.85 -9.20 0.33
N VAL A 299 -4.73 -10.00 0.91
CA VAL A 299 -5.31 -9.75 2.22
C VAL A 299 -5.38 -11.05 3.01
N SER A 300 -5.23 -10.97 4.33
CA SER A 300 -5.38 -12.09 5.25
C SER A 300 -6.80 -12.13 5.84
N ARG A 301 -7.37 -13.32 5.99
CA ARG A 301 -8.64 -13.52 6.68
C ARG A 301 -8.44 -13.34 8.19
N SER A 302 -9.48 -12.83 8.87
CA SER A 302 -9.43 -12.50 10.30
C SER A 302 -9.09 -13.66 11.24
N ASP A 303 -9.37 -14.90 10.81
CA ASP A 303 -9.02 -16.12 11.57
C ASP A 303 -7.60 -16.65 11.31
N SER A 304 -6.82 -15.95 10.49
CA SER A 304 -5.46 -16.33 10.09
C SER A 304 -5.34 -17.63 9.29
N GLN A 305 -6.43 -18.22 8.81
CA GLN A 305 -6.39 -19.53 8.12
C GLN A 305 -6.19 -19.41 6.62
N LYS A 306 -6.57 -18.29 6.03
CA LYS A 306 -6.49 -18.06 4.59
C LYS A 306 -5.88 -16.71 4.26
N VAL A 307 -5.18 -16.69 3.12
CA VAL A 307 -4.75 -15.47 2.45
C VAL A 307 -5.29 -15.48 1.02
N TYR A 308 -5.81 -14.36 0.60
CA TYR A 308 -6.39 -14.15 -0.72
C TYR A 308 -5.49 -13.24 -1.53
N VAL A 309 -5.14 -13.65 -2.75
CA VAL A 309 -4.21 -12.94 -3.65
C VAL A 309 -4.92 -12.66 -4.95
N ILE A 310 -4.84 -11.41 -5.42
CA ILE A 310 -5.26 -11.07 -6.79
C ILE A 310 -4.05 -11.15 -7.72
N THR A 311 -4.26 -11.83 -8.84
CA THR A 311 -3.32 -11.88 -9.95
C THR A 311 -3.88 -11.09 -11.13
N GLN A 312 -3.19 -9.98 -11.46
CA GLN A 312 -3.68 -9.03 -12.47
C GLN A 312 -3.57 -9.58 -13.89
N GLY A 313 -2.52 -10.34 -14.18
CA GLY A 313 -2.21 -10.80 -15.53
C GLY A 313 -3.19 -11.84 -16.04
N ASP A 314 -3.52 -12.84 -15.24
CA ASP A 314 -4.47 -13.92 -15.55
C ASP A 314 -5.84 -13.75 -14.90
N GLY A 315 -6.01 -12.72 -14.05
CA GLY A 315 -7.30 -12.35 -13.48
C GLY A 315 -7.91 -13.37 -12.54
N GLN A 316 -7.10 -13.89 -11.60
CA GLN A 316 -7.55 -14.86 -10.61
C GLN A 316 -7.58 -14.26 -9.20
N LEU A 317 -8.53 -14.68 -8.40
CA LEU A 317 -8.53 -14.60 -6.95
C LEU A 317 -8.05 -15.95 -6.42
N VAL A 318 -6.80 -16.00 -5.98
CA VAL A 318 -6.13 -17.22 -5.49
C VAL A 318 -6.28 -17.30 -3.98
N THR A 319 -6.64 -18.49 -3.46
CA THR A 319 -6.75 -18.77 -2.02
C THR A 319 -5.60 -19.65 -1.56
N ILE A 320 -4.86 -19.18 -0.56
CA ILE A 320 -3.73 -19.88 0.07
C ILE A 320 -4.16 -20.33 1.46
N ASP A 321 -3.94 -21.60 1.78
CA ASP A 321 -4.05 -22.13 3.14
C ASP A 321 -2.79 -21.79 3.93
N THR A 322 -2.95 -21.13 5.07
CA THR A 322 -1.79 -20.63 5.84
C THR A 322 -1.13 -21.71 6.68
N ALA A 323 -1.82 -22.81 6.98
CA ALA A 323 -1.22 -23.90 7.75
C ALA A 323 -0.20 -24.69 6.92
N THR A 324 -0.45 -24.81 5.62
CA THR A 324 0.35 -25.64 4.70
C THR A 324 1.16 -24.82 3.67
N ASP A 325 0.91 -23.52 3.56
CA ASP A 325 1.45 -22.65 2.50
C ASP A 325 1.14 -23.20 1.09
N THR A 326 -0.08 -23.71 0.88
CA THR A 326 -0.52 -24.28 -0.40
C THR A 326 -1.71 -23.53 -0.98
N VAL A 327 -1.77 -23.43 -2.30
CA VAL A 327 -2.96 -22.95 -2.99
C VAL A 327 -4.04 -24.02 -2.89
N VAL A 328 -5.22 -23.65 -2.37
CA VAL A 328 -6.38 -24.54 -2.20
C VAL A 328 -7.48 -24.28 -3.21
N GLY A 329 -7.40 -23.19 -3.96
CA GLY A 329 -8.33 -22.87 -5.03
C GLY A 329 -8.13 -21.49 -5.61
N ASN A 330 -8.76 -21.26 -6.75
CA ASN A 330 -8.80 -19.97 -7.44
C ASN A 330 -10.18 -19.74 -8.07
N VAL A 331 -10.55 -18.47 -8.18
CA VAL A 331 -11.82 -18.04 -8.78
C VAL A 331 -11.53 -16.91 -9.77
N PRO A 332 -12.09 -16.94 -11.00
CA PRO A 332 -11.82 -15.90 -11.99
C PRO A 332 -12.47 -14.56 -11.59
N VAL A 333 -11.70 -13.48 -11.71
CA VAL A 333 -12.11 -12.08 -11.52
C VAL A 333 -11.81 -11.22 -12.76
N GLY A 334 -11.26 -11.84 -13.81
CA GLY A 334 -10.88 -11.20 -15.07
C GLY A 334 -9.52 -10.47 -15.00
N ALA A 335 -8.78 -10.55 -16.09
CA ALA A 335 -7.49 -9.85 -16.22
C ALA A 335 -7.65 -8.35 -15.99
N GLY A 336 -6.67 -7.75 -15.33
CA GLY A 336 -6.71 -6.35 -14.95
C GLY A 336 -7.28 -6.05 -13.55
N ALA A 337 -7.74 -7.05 -12.80
CA ALA A 337 -8.12 -6.88 -11.39
C ALA A 337 -6.92 -6.33 -10.59
N ASN A 338 -7.14 -5.30 -9.74
CA ASN A 338 -6.05 -4.55 -9.15
C ASN A 338 -6.14 -4.33 -7.62
N PHE A 339 -7.30 -4.53 -7.03
CA PHE A 339 -7.50 -4.27 -5.61
C PHE A 339 -8.49 -5.27 -5.00
N ILE A 340 -8.21 -5.70 -3.78
CA ILE A 340 -9.08 -6.53 -2.96
C ILE A 340 -9.23 -5.91 -1.57
N PHE A 341 -10.46 -5.86 -1.09
CA PHE A 341 -10.81 -5.47 0.27
C PHE A 341 -11.46 -6.66 0.98
N TYR A 342 -11.01 -6.96 2.18
CA TYR A 342 -11.66 -7.94 3.05
C TYR A 342 -12.48 -7.23 4.12
N ASP A 343 -13.76 -7.56 4.16
CA ASP A 343 -14.70 -7.13 5.19
C ASP A 343 -14.83 -8.26 6.23
N PRO A 344 -14.24 -8.11 7.42
CA PRO A 344 -14.32 -9.12 8.47
C PRO A 344 -15.70 -9.21 9.10
N HIS A 345 -16.53 -8.18 8.97
CA HIS A 345 -17.87 -8.13 9.55
C HIS A 345 -18.84 -9.08 8.84
N LEU A 346 -18.84 -9.02 7.51
CA LEU A 346 -19.67 -9.89 6.68
C LEU A 346 -18.92 -11.13 6.16
N ASN A 347 -17.64 -11.29 6.48
CA ASN A 347 -16.75 -12.30 5.90
C ASN A 347 -16.80 -12.28 4.36
N ARG A 348 -16.57 -11.10 3.78
CA ARG A 348 -16.65 -10.86 2.33
C ARG A 348 -15.36 -10.32 1.77
N LEU A 349 -15.16 -10.63 0.49
CA LEU A 349 -14.13 -10.01 -0.33
C LEU A 349 -14.81 -9.17 -1.42
N TYR A 350 -14.27 -8.00 -1.66
CA TYR A 350 -14.64 -7.11 -2.75
C TYR A 350 -13.42 -6.91 -3.64
N VAL A 351 -13.56 -7.22 -4.92
CA VAL A 351 -12.47 -7.14 -5.90
C VAL A 351 -12.86 -6.15 -6.99
N THR A 352 -12.02 -5.14 -7.23
CA THR A 352 -12.20 -4.22 -8.35
C THR A 352 -11.41 -4.69 -9.56
N ASN A 353 -12.05 -4.60 -10.73
CA ASN A 353 -11.39 -4.81 -12.01
C ASN A 353 -11.58 -3.56 -12.89
N PRO A 354 -10.59 -2.67 -12.95
CA PRO A 354 -10.64 -1.45 -13.76
C PRO A 354 -10.74 -1.72 -15.26
N SER A 355 -10.14 -2.80 -15.75
CA SER A 355 -10.10 -3.13 -17.18
C SER A 355 -11.46 -3.57 -17.74
N THR A 356 -12.29 -4.17 -16.89
CA THR A 356 -13.64 -4.64 -17.26
C THR A 356 -14.76 -3.80 -16.68
N SER A 357 -14.43 -2.77 -15.88
CA SER A 357 -15.39 -1.96 -15.13
C SER A 357 -16.29 -2.80 -14.19
N MET A 358 -15.73 -3.80 -13.55
CA MET A 358 -16.45 -4.75 -12.70
C MET A 358 -16.03 -4.63 -11.23
N VAL A 359 -16.98 -4.95 -10.36
CA VAL A 359 -16.74 -5.22 -8.94
C VAL A 359 -17.29 -6.60 -8.62
N HIS A 360 -16.42 -7.49 -8.15
CA HIS A 360 -16.81 -8.84 -7.75
C HIS A 360 -16.94 -8.91 -6.23
N VAL A 361 -17.99 -9.58 -5.75
CA VAL A 361 -18.25 -9.79 -4.33
C VAL A 361 -18.27 -11.29 -4.05
N PHE A 362 -17.52 -11.71 -3.04
CA PHE A 362 -17.42 -13.12 -2.63
C PHE A 362 -17.72 -13.26 -1.14
N SER A 363 -18.32 -14.41 -0.76
CA SER A 363 -18.26 -14.91 0.61
C SER A 363 -16.94 -15.64 0.80
N THR A 364 -16.28 -15.44 1.94
CA THR A 364 -15.04 -16.17 2.27
C THR A 364 -15.30 -17.56 2.84
N THR A 365 -16.56 -17.95 3.03
CA THR A 365 -16.97 -19.22 3.63
C THR A 365 -17.93 -19.95 2.71
N GLY A 366 -17.96 -21.29 2.82
CA GLY A 366 -18.94 -22.15 2.18
C GLY A 366 -18.51 -22.83 0.88
N GLY A 367 -17.36 -22.48 0.31
CA GLY A 367 -16.78 -23.19 -0.83
C GLY A 367 -16.10 -24.50 -0.44
N ALA A 368 -15.82 -25.35 -1.42
CA ALA A 368 -15.01 -26.53 -1.21
C ALA A 368 -13.61 -26.11 -0.72
N ASN A 369 -13.05 -26.79 0.28
CA ASN A 369 -11.80 -26.42 0.94
C ASN A 369 -11.80 -24.98 1.52
N ASP A 370 -12.97 -24.46 1.86
CA ASP A 370 -13.14 -23.10 2.39
C ASP A 370 -12.64 -22.01 1.41
N THR A 371 -12.86 -22.23 0.11
CA THR A 371 -12.58 -21.26 -0.96
C THR A 371 -13.73 -20.26 -1.11
N PRO A 372 -13.47 -19.03 -1.60
CA PRO A 372 -14.50 -18.02 -1.80
C PRO A 372 -15.58 -18.47 -2.79
N ILE A 373 -16.83 -18.13 -2.48
CA ILE A 373 -17.98 -18.28 -3.37
C ILE A 373 -18.39 -16.89 -3.88
N GLN A 374 -18.49 -16.75 -5.19
CA GLN A 374 -18.97 -15.50 -5.78
C GLN A 374 -20.45 -15.28 -5.45
N LEU A 375 -20.75 -14.17 -4.79
CA LEU A 375 -22.09 -13.71 -4.47
C LEU A 375 -22.66 -12.83 -5.57
N SER A 376 -21.81 -11.98 -6.15
CA SER A 376 -22.20 -11.04 -7.20
C SER A 376 -21.01 -10.65 -8.09
N ALA A 377 -21.33 -10.31 -9.35
CA ALA A 377 -20.46 -9.62 -10.28
C ALA A 377 -21.20 -8.37 -10.79
N ILE A 378 -20.79 -7.21 -10.31
CA ILE A 378 -21.48 -5.95 -10.52
C ILE A 378 -20.79 -5.20 -11.65
N SER A 379 -21.51 -4.95 -12.74
CA SER A 379 -21.04 -4.06 -13.80
C SER A 379 -21.27 -2.60 -13.39
N MET A 380 -20.22 -1.78 -13.47
CA MET A 380 -20.34 -0.34 -13.24
C MET A 380 -20.96 0.41 -14.43
N THR A 381 -20.99 -0.22 -15.61
CA THR A 381 -21.37 0.43 -16.88
C THR A 381 -22.61 -0.14 -17.54
N ALA A 382 -23.01 -1.35 -17.18
CA ALA A 382 -24.14 -2.07 -17.79
C ALA A 382 -25.15 -2.52 -16.74
N GLY A 383 -26.41 -2.68 -17.16
CA GLY A 383 -27.52 -3.07 -16.30
C GLY A 383 -28.70 -2.09 -16.37
N PRO A 384 -29.77 -2.33 -15.60
CA PRO A 384 -30.96 -1.46 -15.64
C PRO A 384 -30.72 -0.05 -15.09
N ASN A 385 -29.79 0.12 -14.13
CA ASN A 385 -29.40 1.42 -13.56
C ASN A 385 -27.89 1.41 -13.27
N PRO A 386 -27.03 1.47 -14.31
CA PRO A 386 -25.60 1.42 -14.08
C PRO A 386 -25.11 2.71 -13.41
N PRO A 387 -24.17 2.61 -12.44
CA PRO A 387 -23.61 3.79 -11.78
C PRO A 387 -22.91 4.75 -12.74
N CYS A 388 -22.35 4.22 -13.80
CA CYS A 388 -21.52 4.95 -14.76
C CYS A 388 -21.89 4.57 -16.21
N PRO A 389 -23.03 4.97 -16.74
CA PRO A 389 -23.45 4.58 -18.09
C PRO A 389 -22.48 5.00 -19.19
N SER A 390 -21.71 6.06 -18.96
CA SER A 390 -20.69 6.57 -19.90
C SER A 390 -19.30 5.94 -19.70
N GLY A 391 -19.19 4.91 -18.85
CA GLY A 391 -17.93 4.26 -18.51
C GLY A 391 -17.29 4.82 -17.25
N CYS A 392 -16.74 3.96 -16.40
CA CYS A 392 -15.85 4.34 -15.32
C CYS A 392 -14.91 3.20 -14.92
N THR A 393 -13.84 3.58 -14.28
CA THR A 393 -12.76 2.71 -13.81
C THR A 393 -12.87 2.57 -12.30
N PRO A 394 -13.39 1.45 -11.75
CA PRO A 394 -13.40 1.20 -10.31
C PRO A 394 -11.97 0.98 -9.83
N SER A 395 -11.60 1.61 -8.72
CA SER A 395 -10.21 1.59 -8.21
C SER A 395 -10.09 0.98 -6.82
N SER A 396 -11.01 1.27 -5.91
CA SER A 396 -10.99 0.75 -4.55
C SER A 396 -12.39 0.59 -3.97
N VAL A 397 -12.49 -0.19 -2.90
CA VAL A 397 -13.73 -0.47 -2.16
C VAL A 397 -13.48 -0.30 -0.68
N THR A 398 -14.46 0.22 0.04
CA THR A 398 -14.55 0.17 1.50
C THR A 398 -15.95 -0.24 1.91
N ALA A 399 -16.12 -0.85 3.08
CA ALA A 399 -17.40 -1.22 3.64
C ALA A 399 -17.59 -0.58 5.01
N LEU A 400 -18.83 -0.40 5.42
CA LEU A 400 -19.14 0.04 6.78
C LEU A 400 -19.06 -1.13 7.75
N GLY A 401 -18.56 -0.87 8.95
CA GLY A 401 -18.46 -1.86 10.01
C GLY A 401 -19.82 -2.40 10.50
N ASP A 402 -20.94 -1.72 10.17
CA ASP A 402 -22.29 -2.21 10.45
C ASP A 402 -22.81 -3.23 9.43
N GLY A 403 -22.05 -3.52 8.36
CA GLY A 403 -22.44 -4.46 7.31
C GLY A 403 -23.61 -4.01 6.43
N SER A 404 -24.02 -2.75 6.49
CA SER A 404 -25.19 -2.27 5.75
C SER A 404 -24.87 -1.87 4.30
N ARG A 405 -23.69 -1.35 4.06
CA ARG A 405 -23.28 -0.74 2.79
C ARG A 405 -21.81 -0.95 2.48
N PHE A 406 -21.49 -0.95 1.20
CA PHE A 406 -20.12 -0.80 0.70
C PHE A 406 -20.06 0.30 -0.37
N TYR A 407 -18.89 0.89 -0.51
CA TYR A 407 -18.63 2.05 -1.34
C TYR A 407 -17.53 1.74 -2.33
N VAL A 408 -17.77 2.06 -3.60
CA VAL A 408 -16.82 1.87 -4.68
C VAL A 408 -16.37 3.22 -5.19
N ALA A 409 -15.10 3.53 -5.00
CA ALA A 409 -14.48 4.69 -5.63
C ALA A 409 -14.12 4.35 -7.08
N SER A 410 -14.48 5.23 -8.00
CA SER A 410 -14.23 5.09 -9.42
C SER A 410 -13.99 6.45 -10.07
N TYR A 411 -13.46 6.45 -11.27
CA TYR A 411 -13.30 7.67 -12.05
C TYR A 411 -13.61 7.41 -13.53
N GLN A 412 -14.00 8.47 -14.23
CA GLN A 412 -14.16 8.50 -15.67
C GLN A 412 -13.14 9.47 -16.25
N THR A 413 -12.48 9.08 -17.34
CA THR A 413 -11.65 9.98 -18.14
C THR A 413 -12.41 10.34 -19.42
N ALA A 414 -12.47 11.62 -19.76
CA ALA A 414 -13.10 12.11 -20.96
C ALA A 414 -12.10 12.97 -21.74
N ILE A 415 -11.96 12.72 -23.05
CA ILE A 415 -11.14 13.53 -23.97
C ILE A 415 -11.83 14.88 -24.24
N SER A 416 -13.16 14.85 -24.34
CA SER A 416 -14.02 16.03 -24.42
C SER A 416 -14.80 16.10 -23.11
N CYS A 417 -14.50 17.09 -22.29
CA CYS A 417 -15.07 17.18 -20.96
C CYS A 417 -16.55 17.56 -21.00
N PRO A 418 -17.44 16.79 -20.37
CA PRO A 418 -18.84 17.14 -20.29
C PRO A 418 -19.11 18.24 -19.25
N ASP A 419 -18.14 18.58 -18.40
CA ASP A 419 -18.25 19.64 -17.41
C ASP A 419 -18.20 21.01 -18.09
N PRO A 420 -19.22 21.86 -17.93
CA PRO A 420 -19.28 23.15 -18.61
C PRO A 420 -18.24 24.16 -18.13
N VAL A 421 -17.69 23.97 -16.94
CA VAL A 421 -16.63 24.85 -16.39
C VAL A 421 -15.30 24.56 -17.05
N ILE A 422 -14.98 23.28 -17.30
CA ILE A 422 -13.75 22.86 -18.00
C ILE A 422 -13.89 23.06 -19.51
N GLY A 423 -15.06 22.74 -20.04
CA GLY A 423 -15.39 22.87 -21.47
C GLY A 423 -14.96 21.68 -22.33
N SER A 424 -15.71 21.47 -23.40
CA SER A 424 -15.58 20.31 -24.29
C SER A 424 -14.29 20.25 -25.11
N SER A 425 -13.50 21.32 -25.14
CA SER A 425 -12.19 21.36 -25.83
C SER A 425 -11.05 20.77 -25.00
N SER A 426 -11.30 20.41 -23.75
CA SER A 426 -10.29 19.92 -22.81
C SER A 426 -10.63 18.51 -22.31
N ALA A 427 -9.60 17.73 -22.03
CA ALA A 427 -9.76 16.45 -21.33
C ALA A 427 -10.04 16.67 -19.84
N CYS A 428 -10.76 15.75 -19.22
CA CYS A 428 -10.98 15.80 -17.78
C CYS A 428 -11.11 14.42 -17.12
N VAL A 429 -11.07 14.45 -15.78
CA VAL A 429 -11.34 13.33 -14.90
C VAL A 429 -12.54 13.66 -14.03
N ILE A 430 -13.46 12.71 -13.93
CA ILE A 430 -14.69 12.82 -13.13
C ILE A 430 -14.61 11.76 -12.02
N PRO A 431 -14.25 12.13 -10.79
CA PRO A 431 -14.24 11.20 -9.67
C PRO A 431 -15.68 10.92 -9.20
N ARG A 432 -15.93 9.67 -8.81
CA ARG A 432 -17.24 9.19 -8.37
C ARG A 432 -17.12 8.24 -7.19
N LEU A 433 -18.15 8.24 -6.36
CA LEU A 433 -18.35 7.24 -5.32
C LEU A 433 -19.73 6.60 -5.51
N THR A 434 -19.77 5.30 -5.70
CA THR A 434 -21.04 4.56 -5.79
C THR A 434 -21.29 3.82 -4.50
N VAL A 435 -22.48 3.98 -3.96
CA VAL A 435 -22.95 3.33 -2.73
C VAL A 435 -23.83 2.16 -3.08
N PHE A 436 -23.51 1.00 -2.53
CA PHE A 436 -24.27 -0.23 -2.70
C PHE A 436 -24.85 -0.70 -1.37
N ASP A 437 -26.02 -1.29 -1.43
CA ASP A 437 -26.57 -2.07 -0.33
C ASP A 437 -25.78 -3.39 -0.23
N ALA A 438 -25.28 -3.69 0.95
CA ALA A 438 -24.39 -4.85 1.12
C ALA A 438 -25.14 -6.20 0.99
N ASN A 439 -26.44 -6.26 1.19
CA ASN A 439 -27.21 -7.49 1.13
C ASN A 439 -27.76 -7.78 -0.27
N SER A 440 -28.35 -6.77 -0.90
CA SER A 440 -28.97 -6.90 -2.22
C SER A 440 -28.01 -6.63 -3.37
N PHE A 441 -26.85 -6.02 -3.10
CA PHE A 441 -25.89 -5.52 -4.08
C PHE A 441 -26.47 -4.45 -5.04
N ALA A 442 -27.61 -3.90 -4.69
CA ALA A 442 -28.26 -2.85 -5.47
C ALA A 442 -27.57 -1.51 -5.25
N VAL A 443 -27.51 -0.71 -6.31
CA VAL A 443 -27.05 0.68 -6.22
C VAL A 443 -28.05 1.48 -5.38
N LYS A 444 -27.57 2.11 -4.30
CA LYS A 444 -28.36 3.06 -3.49
C LYS A 444 -28.26 4.47 -4.07
N THR A 445 -27.03 4.90 -4.36
CA THR A 445 -26.76 6.21 -4.97
C THR A 445 -25.40 6.23 -5.64
N ALA A 446 -25.20 7.15 -6.57
CA ALA A 446 -23.91 7.45 -7.18
C ALA A 446 -23.64 8.95 -6.99
N LEU A 447 -22.54 9.26 -6.31
CA LEU A 447 -22.17 10.62 -5.93
C LEU A 447 -21.13 11.17 -6.88
N THR A 448 -21.34 12.43 -7.29
CA THR A 448 -20.30 13.28 -7.86
C THR A 448 -19.57 13.98 -6.73
N LEU A 449 -18.24 13.89 -6.69
CA LEU A 449 -17.45 14.25 -5.52
C LEU A 449 -16.95 15.69 -5.49
N LEU A 450 -17.12 16.46 -6.57
CA LEU A 450 -16.58 17.82 -6.71
C LEU A 450 -17.69 18.91 -6.69
N SER A 451 -18.83 18.62 -6.10
CA SER A 451 -19.98 19.55 -6.08
C SER A 451 -19.98 20.54 -4.94
N SER A 452 -18.95 20.53 -4.08
CA SER A 452 -18.81 21.43 -2.92
C SER A 452 -17.65 22.42 -3.09
N PRO A 453 -17.62 23.57 -2.41
CA PRO A 453 -16.43 24.39 -2.31
C PRO A 453 -15.23 23.55 -1.76
N PRO A 454 -13.98 23.71 -2.28
CA PRO A 454 -13.45 24.87 -2.98
C PRO A 454 -13.71 24.94 -4.48
N PHE A 455 -14.37 23.93 -5.06
CA PHE A 455 -14.72 23.96 -6.49
C PHE A 455 -15.86 24.96 -6.69
N ALA A 456 -15.46 26.19 -7.01
CA ALA A 456 -16.38 27.30 -7.16
C ALA A 456 -17.33 27.10 -8.35
N SER A 457 -18.59 27.48 -8.18
CA SER A 457 -19.46 27.74 -9.32
C SER A 457 -18.82 28.79 -10.24
N ASN A 458 -18.91 28.57 -11.54
CA ASN A 458 -18.53 29.61 -12.51
C ASN A 458 -19.33 30.89 -12.17
N PRO A 459 -18.66 32.02 -11.86
CA PRO A 459 -19.35 33.25 -11.42
C PRO A 459 -20.41 33.77 -12.39
N GLY A 460 -20.35 33.35 -13.66
CA GLY A 460 -21.31 33.76 -14.70
C GLY A 460 -22.50 32.85 -14.91
N THR A 461 -22.46 31.59 -14.45
CA THR A 461 -23.49 30.58 -14.77
C THR A 461 -24.05 29.84 -13.57
N ASN A 462 -23.49 30.01 -12.37
CA ASN A 462 -23.80 29.23 -11.16
C ASN A 462 -23.71 27.69 -11.37
N GLN A 463 -22.97 27.23 -12.37
CA GLN A 463 -22.76 25.81 -12.62
C GLN A 463 -21.63 25.29 -11.73
N LEU A 464 -21.93 24.23 -10.98
CA LEU A 464 -20.94 23.56 -10.13
C LEU A 464 -20.00 22.73 -11.01
N GLN A 465 -18.71 22.84 -10.76
CA GLN A 465 -17.69 22.00 -11.36
C GLN A 465 -17.78 20.58 -10.77
N TYR A 466 -17.81 19.56 -11.61
CA TYR A 466 -17.83 18.15 -11.20
C TYR A 466 -16.70 17.32 -11.82
N ALA A 467 -15.81 17.96 -12.56
CA ALA A 467 -14.64 17.35 -13.17
C ALA A 467 -13.40 18.22 -12.96
N VAL A 468 -12.23 17.62 -13.11
CA VAL A 468 -10.93 18.32 -13.01
C VAL A 468 -10.07 18.00 -14.23
N PRO A 469 -9.12 18.87 -14.61
CA PRO A 469 -8.11 18.54 -15.60
C PRO A 469 -7.28 17.33 -15.14
N PRO A 470 -6.87 16.43 -16.06
CA PRO A 470 -6.05 15.29 -15.71
C PRO A 470 -4.64 15.72 -15.34
N VAL A 471 -4.13 15.22 -14.22
CA VAL A 471 -2.73 15.35 -13.79
C VAL A 471 -1.97 14.11 -14.21
N ALA A 472 -0.89 14.25 -14.97
CA ALA A 472 -0.16 13.12 -15.54
C ALA A 472 0.37 12.14 -14.48
N SER A 473 0.86 12.65 -13.35
CA SER A 473 1.36 11.85 -12.24
C SER A 473 0.26 11.07 -11.50
N CYS A 474 -1.01 11.40 -11.69
CA CYS A 474 -2.15 10.70 -11.11
C CYS A 474 -2.66 9.53 -11.97
N ALA A 475 -2.13 9.36 -13.18
CA ALA A 475 -2.52 8.25 -14.04
C ALA A 475 -1.90 6.95 -13.52
N PRO A 476 -2.71 5.92 -13.14
CA PRO A 476 -2.16 4.65 -12.72
C PRO A 476 -1.42 3.97 -13.87
N ALA A 477 -0.27 3.39 -13.58
CA ALA A 477 0.44 2.55 -14.55
C ALA A 477 -0.30 1.21 -14.75
N ALA A 478 -0.13 0.60 -15.93
CA ALA A 478 -0.71 -0.72 -16.22
C ALA A 478 -0.15 -1.79 -15.27
N LEU A 479 1.16 -1.74 -14.99
CA LEU A 479 1.83 -2.47 -13.92
C LEU A 479 2.35 -1.47 -12.92
N TYR A 480 2.22 -1.79 -11.64
CA TYR A 480 2.75 -0.93 -10.60
C TYR A 480 4.28 -0.90 -10.67
N ALA A 481 4.84 0.30 -10.59
CA ALA A 481 6.27 0.54 -10.46
C ALA A 481 6.48 1.73 -9.50
N PRO A 482 7.61 1.79 -8.78
CA PRO A 482 7.94 2.92 -7.91
C PRO A 482 7.90 4.25 -8.67
N GLY A 483 7.37 5.29 -8.02
CA GLY A 483 7.19 6.61 -8.64
C GLY A 483 5.93 6.74 -9.50
N THR A 484 5.13 5.69 -9.64
CA THR A 484 3.81 5.74 -10.29
C THR A 484 2.69 5.74 -9.26
N THR A 485 1.59 6.43 -9.56
CA THR A 485 0.39 6.39 -8.71
C THR A 485 -0.29 5.03 -8.84
N ARG A 486 -0.64 4.43 -7.71
CA ARG A 486 -1.36 3.15 -7.69
C ARG A 486 -2.85 3.33 -7.90
N PHE A 487 -3.42 4.36 -7.28
CA PHE A 487 -4.84 4.67 -7.35
C PHE A 487 -5.06 6.15 -7.66
N ARG A 488 -5.81 6.43 -8.72
CA ARG A 488 -6.22 7.80 -9.08
C ARG A 488 -7.23 8.37 -8.09
N VAL A 489 -8.13 7.50 -7.61
CA VAL A 489 -9.04 7.74 -6.49
C VAL A 489 -8.98 6.54 -5.55
N PHE A 490 -9.02 6.80 -4.24
CA PHE A 490 -8.97 5.74 -3.22
C PHE A 490 -9.95 6.08 -2.09
N THR A 491 -10.62 5.06 -1.53
CA THR A 491 -11.63 5.26 -0.51
C THR A 491 -11.35 4.46 0.76
N THR A 492 -11.69 5.05 1.90
CA THR A 492 -11.71 4.39 3.20
C THR A 492 -12.90 4.89 4.03
N ALA A 493 -13.46 4.03 4.87
CA ALA A 493 -14.46 4.41 5.87
C ALA A 493 -13.76 4.79 7.18
N SER A 494 -14.35 5.70 7.95
CA SER A 494 -13.96 5.92 9.34
C SER A 494 -14.29 4.70 10.20
N VAL A 495 -13.53 4.49 11.28
CA VAL A 495 -13.70 3.35 12.19
C VAL A 495 -15.13 3.29 12.77
N ASP A 496 -15.69 4.45 13.09
CA ASP A 496 -17.06 4.58 13.61
C ASP A 496 -18.14 4.45 12.52
N SER A 497 -17.75 4.24 11.28
CA SER A 497 -18.65 4.15 10.12
C SER A 497 -19.51 5.41 9.87
N SER A 498 -19.18 6.56 10.45
CA SER A 498 -19.95 7.81 10.29
C SER A 498 -19.58 8.57 9.01
N ARG A 499 -18.41 8.31 8.45
CA ARG A 499 -17.88 8.98 7.26
C ARG A 499 -17.23 7.98 6.30
N VAL A 500 -17.24 8.35 5.03
CA VAL A 500 -16.41 7.75 3.98
C VAL A 500 -15.59 8.86 3.33
N TYR A 501 -14.31 8.62 3.19
CA TYR A 501 -13.33 9.53 2.61
C TYR A 501 -12.89 9.01 1.25
N VAL A 502 -12.72 9.93 0.30
CA VAL A 502 -12.22 9.61 -1.04
C VAL A 502 -11.09 10.55 -1.39
N SER A 503 -9.88 10.02 -1.56
CA SER A 503 -8.77 10.80 -2.13
C SER A 503 -8.97 10.98 -3.62
N MET A 504 -8.75 12.19 -4.10
CA MET A 504 -8.88 12.58 -5.49
C MET A 504 -7.56 13.20 -5.95
N CYS A 505 -6.69 12.36 -6.52
CA CYS A 505 -5.32 12.75 -6.88
C CYS A 505 -5.30 13.97 -7.82
N ASP A 506 -6.09 13.95 -8.88
CA ASP A 506 -6.14 15.05 -9.87
C ASP A 506 -6.74 16.35 -9.30
N ALA A 507 -7.62 16.22 -8.31
CA ALA A 507 -8.26 17.38 -7.69
C ALA A 507 -7.41 18.02 -6.59
N GLY A 508 -6.38 17.32 -6.10
CA GLY A 508 -5.62 17.79 -4.94
C GLY A 508 -6.47 17.93 -3.67
N SER A 509 -7.49 17.08 -3.51
CA SER A 509 -8.45 17.17 -2.39
C SER A 509 -8.97 15.81 -1.98
N ILE A 510 -9.66 15.80 -0.84
CA ILE A 510 -10.34 14.64 -0.28
C ILE A 510 -11.82 14.98 -0.17
N ALA A 511 -12.68 14.17 -0.76
CA ALA A 511 -14.12 14.27 -0.55
C ALA A 511 -14.52 13.54 0.74
N ILE A 512 -15.41 14.14 1.51
CA ILE A 512 -15.96 13.61 2.75
C ILE A 512 -17.45 13.37 2.58
N VAL A 513 -17.87 12.12 2.75
CA VAL A 513 -19.26 11.68 2.59
C VAL A 513 -19.81 11.22 3.93
N THR A 514 -20.96 11.75 4.33
CA THR A 514 -21.66 11.27 5.54
C THR A 514 -22.41 9.98 5.25
N THR A 515 -22.36 9.05 6.18
CA THR A 515 -23.09 7.77 6.09
C THR A 515 -24.36 7.77 6.92
N THR A 516 -24.53 8.78 7.79
CA THR A 516 -25.63 8.91 8.73
C THR A 516 -26.47 10.16 8.46
N THR A 517 -27.73 10.16 8.92
CA THR A 517 -28.51 11.39 9.00
C THR A 517 -27.95 12.27 10.11
N SER A 518 -27.40 13.42 9.75
CA SER A 518 -26.88 14.36 10.74
C SER A 518 -27.99 15.26 11.27
N SER A 519 -28.14 15.28 12.59
CA SER A 519 -28.98 16.29 13.28
C SER A 519 -28.19 17.58 13.56
N ILE A 520 -26.87 17.61 13.33
CA ILE A 520 -26.01 18.64 13.90
C ILE A 520 -25.42 19.61 12.86
N SER A 521 -25.17 19.23 11.60
CA SER A 521 -24.70 20.21 10.60
C SER A 521 -24.46 19.64 9.20
N PRO A 522 -24.99 20.28 8.14
CA PRO A 522 -26.19 21.06 8.16
C PRO A 522 -27.40 20.18 8.50
N ALA A 523 -28.29 20.69 9.33
CA ALA A 523 -29.51 19.97 9.72
C ALA A 523 -30.30 19.53 8.49
N GLY A 524 -30.55 18.21 8.36
CA GLY A 524 -31.29 17.62 7.24
C GLY A 524 -30.47 16.88 6.19
N ASN A 525 -29.16 16.62 6.40
CA ASN A 525 -28.37 15.77 5.50
C ASN A 525 -28.97 14.36 5.46
N THR A 526 -29.27 13.91 4.26
CA THR A 526 -29.61 12.51 4.01
C THR A 526 -28.35 11.65 4.07
N PRO A 527 -28.44 10.37 4.46
CA PRO A 527 -27.31 9.46 4.38
C PRO A 527 -26.71 9.42 2.97
N ASP A 528 -25.43 9.11 2.90
CA ASP A 528 -24.70 8.96 1.64
C ASP A 528 -24.71 10.25 0.79
N THR A 529 -24.41 11.36 1.42
CA THR A 529 -24.28 12.66 0.74
C THR A 529 -22.90 13.27 0.97
N LEU A 530 -22.41 14.01 -0.02
CA LEU A 530 -21.16 14.76 0.07
C LEU A 530 -21.32 15.88 1.11
N VAL A 531 -20.46 15.88 2.11
CA VAL A 531 -20.42 16.93 3.16
C VAL A 531 -19.57 18.11 2.67
N ARG A 532 -18.35 17.81 2.24
CA ARG A 532 -17.37 18.81 1.76
C ARG A 532 -16.19 18.16 1.09
N ASP A 533 -15.42 18.97 0.37
CA ASP A 533 -14.07 18.66 -0.07
C ASP A 533 -13.05 19.37 0.83
N LEU A 534 -12.00 18.68 1.21
CA LEU A 534 -10.90 19.19 1.99
C LEU A 534 -9.65 19.22 1.10
N ALA A 535 -9.10 20.41 0.85
CA ALA A 535 -7.90 20.55 0.04
C ALA A 535 -6.69 19.89 0.72
N ALA A 536 -5.86 19.19 -0.05
CA ALA A 536 -4.55 18.76 0.38
C ALA A 536 -3.65 19.98 0.64
N PRO A 537 -2.58 19.85 1.45
CA PRO A 537 -1.62 20.92 1.66
C PRO A 537 -1.04 21.43 0.32
N PHE A 538 -0.73 22.72 0.26
CA PHE A 538 -0.09 23.29 -0.92
C PHE A 538 1.38 22.87 -1.03
N SER A 539 1.84 22.74 -2.27
CA SER A 539 3.23 22.45 -2.56
C SER A 539 4.14 23.59 -2.06
N ALA A 540 5.20 23.28 -1.34
CA ALA A 540 6.20 24.29 -0.99
C ALA A 540 6.94 24.75 -2.26
N GLY A 541 6.73 26.00 -2.66
CA GLY A 541 7.41 26.60 -3.83
C GLY A 541 6.71 27.89 -4.23
N SER A 542 7.47 28.97 -4.42
CA SER A 542 6.93 30.21 -4.98
C SER A 542 6.52 29.97 -6.44
N SER A 543 5.26 30.19 -6.77
CA SER A 543 4.90 30.34 -8.18
C SER A 543 5.63 31.58 -8.71
N SER A 544 6.41 31.41 -9.75
CA SER A 544 7.08 32.51 -10.46
C SER A 544 6.09 33.51 -11.10
N THR A 545 4.79 33.24 -10.99
CA THR A 545 3.69 34.00 -11.58
C THR A 545 2.75 34.65 -10.56
N GLY A 546 3.04 34.55 -9.24
CA GLY A 546 2.24 35.22 -8.20
C GLY A 546 0.89 34.57 -7.87
N GLY A 547 0.61 33.34 -8.37
CA GLY A 547 -0.53 32.52 -7.96
C GLY A 547 -0.19 31.63 -6.77
N GLU A 548 -1.20 31.14 -6.04
CA GLU A 548 -1.01 30.10 -5.04
C GLU A 548 -0.41 28.84 -5.69
N PRO A 549 0.56 28.17 -5.02
CA PRO A 549 1.08 26.92 -5.53
C PRO A 549 -0.05 25.87 -5.60
N PRO A 550 0.01 24.92 -6.55
CA PRO A 550 -1.03 23.91 -6.64
C PRO A 550 -1.06 23.03 -5.39
N PRO A 551 -2.21 22.50 -4.99
CA PRO A 551 -2.29 21.54 -3.90
C PRO A 551 -1.53 20.26 -4.25
N GLN A 552 -1.04 19.56 -3.24
CA GLN A 552 -0.45 18.24 -3.39
C GLN A 552 -1.51 17.23 -3.82
N SER A 553 -1.06 16.09 -4.36
CA SER A 553 -1.95 15.04 -4.85
C SER A 553 -2.17 13.96 -3.79
N PRO A 554 -3.37 13.82 -3.22
CA PRO A 554 -3.70 12.71 -2.32
C PRO A 554 -3.64 11.37 -3.07
N VAL A 555 -2.75 10.47 -2.66
CA VAL A 555 -2.52 9.18 -3.34
C VAL A 555 -3.00 7.98 -2.54
N PHE A 556 -3.19 8.14 -1.23
CA PHE A 556 -3.63 7.07 -0.35
C PHE A 556 -4.34 7.61 0.90
N LEU A 557 -5.29 6.83 1.42
CA LEU A 557 -6.02 7.09 2.65
C LEU A 557 -5.93 5.88 3.58
N LEU A 558 -5.89 6.14 4.87
CA LEU A 558 -6.06 5.10 5.88
C LEU A 558 -6.86 5.64 7.07
N SER A 559 -7.62 4.77 7.68
CA SER A 559 -8.30 5.02 8.96
C SER A 559 -7.65 4.20 10.06
N GLY A 560 -7.97 4.47 11.31
CA GLY A 560 -7.63 3.58 12.43
C GLY A 560 -8.21 2.18 12.27
N GLN A 561 -7.77 1.27 13.14
CA GLN A 561 -8.22 -0.13 13.17
C GLN A 561 -9.12 -0.38 14.39
#